data_840eae4083c55c5e678056cc7588e99e
#
_entry.id   840eae4083c55c5e678056cc7588e99e
#
_cell.length_a   1.000
_cell.length_b   1.000
_cell.length_c   1.000
_cell.angle_alpha   90.00
_cell.angle_beta   90.00
_cell.angle_gamma   90.00
#
_symmetry.space_group_name_H-M   'P 1'
#
loop_
_entity.id
_entity.type
_entity.pdbx_description
1 polymer ?
#
loop_
_entity_poly.entity_id
_entity_poly.type
_entity_poly.pdbx_seq_one_letter_code
_entity_poly.pdbx_strand_id
1 'polypeptide(L)'
;MNNNIAPLMCQISDTWLIDDIRDIKTCETKTDDYSKHRIGMTVNPIVLGIGGDAVLQYRYDDESEDRDIYTASCMFTTNVDEIHVSLDEENKCVTASIYTQNTIYILHADVDISGLNVAVIDDIIQKINKELEEAV
;
A
#
# COMPACT_ATOMS: atom_id res chain seq x y z
N MET A 1 -13.79 8.75 7.61
CA MET A 1 -12.41 8.61 7.12
C MET A 1 -11.85 9.98 6.82
N ASN A 2 -10.67 10.25 7.31
CA ASN A 2 -10.01 11.52 7.16
C ASN A 2 -8.72 11.36 6.37
N ASN A 3 -8.38 12.38 5.63
CA ASN A 3 -7.06 12.51 5.00
C ASN A 3 -6.67 11.33 4.11
N ASN A 4 -7.39 11.19 3.00
CA ASN A 4 -7.05 10.20 1.99
C ASN A 4 -5.68 10.53 1.37
N ILE A 5 -4.67 9.68 1.63
CA ILE A 5 -3.32 9.86 1.10
C ILE A 5 -3.10 9.17 -0.25
N ALA A 6 -4.11 8.49 -0.79
CA ALA A 6 -3.96 7.77 -2.05
C ALA A 6 -3.48 8.68 -3.20
N PRO A 7 -3.97 9.93 -3.36
CA PRO A 7 -3.44 10.80 -4.41
C PRO A 7 -1.95 11.09 -4.26
N LEU A 8 -1.45 11.24 -3.03
CA LEU A 8 -0.02 11.46 -2.80
C LEU A 8 0.78 10.19 -3.09
N MET A 9 0.26 9.02 -2.70
CA MET A 9 0.91 7.75 -3.03
C MET A 9 1.00 7.54 -4.53
N CYS A 10 -0.03 7.94 -5.27
CA CYS A 10 -0.03 7.84 -6.73
C CYS A 10 0.98 8.81 -7.38
N GLN A 11 1.37 9.88 -6.71
CA GLN A 11 2.45 10.75 -7.19
C GLN A 11 3.80 10.06 -7.10
N ILE A 12 3.96 9.12 -6.18
CA ILE A 12 5.18 8.30 -6.08
C ILE A 12 5.14 7.20 -7.15
N SER A 13 4.05 6.45 -7.18
CA SER A 13 3.80 5.40 -8.18
C SER A 13 2.32 5.07 -8.20
N ASP A 14 1.78 4.83 -9.38
CA ASP A 14 0.41 4.33 -9.51
C ASP A 14 0.34 2.81 -9.40
N THR A 15 1.48 2.16 -9.26
CA THR A 15 1.57 0.69 -9.18
C THR A 15 2.37 0.29 -7.96
N TRP A 16 1.71 -0.34 -7.01
CA TRP A 16 2.29 -0.83 -5.76
C TRP A 16 2.16 -2.34 -5.70
N LEU A 17 3.25 -3.03 -5.36
CA LEU A 17 3.24 -4.48 -5.19
C LEU A 17 2.87 -4.84 -3.76
N ILE A 18 1.96 -5.79 -3.61
CA ILE A 18 1.65 -6.37 -2.30
C ILE A 18 2.74 -7.38 -1.98
N ASP A 19 3.68 -7.00 -1.10
CA ASP A 19 4.80 -7.85 -0.71
C ASP A 19 4.38 -8.95 0.24
N ASP A 20 3.49 -8.60 1.17
CA ASP A 20 3.12 -9.51 2.24
C ASP A 20 1.80 -9.08 2.85
N ILE A 21 1.11 -10.04 3.44
CA ILE A 21 -0.10 -9.83 4.24
C ILE A 21 0.12 -10.64 5.50
N ARG A 22 0.25 -9.96 6.64
CA ARG A 22 0.64 -10.56 7.91
C ARG A 22 -0.46 -10.48 8.94
N ASP A 23 -0.45 -11.46 9.84
CA ASP A 23 -1.27 -11.41 11.05
C ASP A 23 -0.69 -10.37 12.00
N ILE A 24 -1.55 -9.49 12.54
CA ILE A 24 -1.07 -8.39 13.37
C ILE A 24 -0.49 -8.85 14.71
N LYS A 25 -0.94 -9.99 15.22
CA LYS A 25 -0.47 -10.50 16.51
C LYS A 25 0.85 -11.24 16.41
N THR A 26 1.01 -12.06 15.38
CA THR A 26 2.19 -12.91 15.22
C THR A 26 3.23 -12.29 14.29
N CYS A 27 2.83 -11.34 13.45
CA CYS A 27 3.66 -10.76 12.39
C CYS A 27 4.09 -11.79 11.34
N GLU A 28 3.44 -12.95 11.32
CA GLU A 28 3.72 -13.98 10.32
C GLU A 28 2.81 -13.81 9.12
N THR A 29 3.33 -14.21 7.96
CA THR A 29 2.56 -14.19 6.71
C THR A 29 1.30 -15.04 6.85
N LYS A 30 0.16 -14.49 6.49
CA LYS A 30 -1.10 -15.23 6.48
C LYS A 30 -1.08 -16.27 5.38
N THR A 31 -1.65 -17.45 5.68
CA THR A 31 -1.63 -18.59 4.78
C THR A 31 -3.01 -18.96 4.24
N ASP A 32 -4.04 -18.17 4.56
CA ASP A 32 -5.38 -18.37 4.01
C ASP A 32 -5.41 -18.09 2.50
N ASP A 33 -6.39 -18.64 1.81
CA ASP A 33 -6.49 -18.50 0.36
C ASP A 33 -6.62 -17.04 -0.08
N TYR A 34 -7.38 -16.25 0.66
CA TYR A 34 -7.55 -14.84 0.36
C TYR A 34 -6.20 -14.12 0.30
N SER A 35 -5.37 -14.28 1.32
CA SER A 35 -4.06 -13.63 1.40
C SER A 35 -3.09 -14.17 0.36
N LYS A 36 -3.07 -15.49 0.16
CA LYS A 36 -2.19 -16.11 -0.82
C LYS A 36 -2.42 -15.60 -2.23
N HIS A 37 -3.68 -15.40 -2.61
CA HIS A 37 -4.00 -14.91 -3.95
C HIS A 37 -3.59 -13.45 -4.16
N ARG A 38 -3.47 -12.68 -3.08
CA ARG A 38 -3.18 -11.25 -3.16
C ARG A 38 -1.72 -10.89 -3.01
N ILE A 39 -0.96 -11.69 -2.29
CA ILE A 39 0.49 -11.50 -2.18
C ILE A 39 1.11 -11.66 -3.58
N GLY A 40 1.87 -10.66 -4.00
CA GLY A 40 2.48 -10.62 -5.34
C GLY A 40 1.65 -9.88 -6.38
N MET A 41 0.43 -9.46 -6.05
CA MET A 41 -0.38 -8.67 -6.97
C MET A 41 -0.02 -7.19 -6.89
N THR A 42 -0.27 -6.47 -7.97
CA THR A 42 -0.07 -5.02 -8.01
C THR A 42 -1.38 -4.28 -7.87
N VAL A 43 -1.34 -3.16 -7.17
CA VAL A 43 -2.53 -2.36 -6.88
C VAL A 43 -2.25 -0.87 -7.06
N ASN A 44 -3.31 -0.13 -7.31
CA ASN A 44 -3.32 1.32 -7.31
C ASN A 44 -4.19 1.79 -6.15
N PRO A 45 -3.64 2.53 -5.17
CA PRO A 45 -4.46 3.04 -4.08
C PRO A 45 -5.52 4.03 -4.57
N ILE A 46 -6.76 3.84 -4.14
CA ILE A 46 -7.88 4.72 -4.47
C ILE A 46 -8.31 5.49 -3.23
N VAL A 47 -8.47 4.79 -2.11
CA VAL A 47 -8.79 5.39 -0.81
C VAL A 47 -7.84 4.79 0.21
N LEU A 48 -7.12 5.63 0.93
CA LEU A 48 -6.22 5.19 1.98
C LEU A 48 -6.07 6.30 3.01
N GLY A 49 -6.60 6.07 4.18
CA GLY A 49 -6.51 7.01 5.29
C GLY A 49 -6.86 6.35 6.59
N ILE A 50 -6.50 6.99 7.70
CA ILE A 50 -6.77 6.48 9.04
C ILE A 50 -8.24 6.70 9.37
N GLY A 51 -8.88 5.70 9.96
CA GLY A 51 -10.26 5.78 10.40
C GLY A 51 -11.30 5.32 9.39
N GLY A 52 -10.87 4.72 8.29
CA GLY A 52 -11.77 4.18 7.28
C GLY A 52 -11.18 2.97 6.59
N ASP A 53 -11.98 2.31 5.78
CA ASP A 53 -11.52 1.16 5.02
C ASP A 53 -10.67 1.61 3.84
N ALA A 54 -9.58 0.90 3.57
CA ALA A 54 -8.78 1.18 2.38
C ALA A 54 -9.38 0.51 1.16
N VAL A 55 -9.23 1.15 0.00
CA VAL A 55 -9.64 0.61 -1.29
C VAL A 55 -8.42 0.62 -2.20
N LEU A 56 -7.98 -0.56 -2.61
CA LEU A 56 -6.83 -0.74 -3.48
C LEU A 56 -7.30 -1.43 -4.75
N GLN A 57 -7.18 -0.75 -5.87
CA GLN A 57 -7.64 -1.29 -7.16
C GLN A 57 -6.56 -2.20 -7.75
N TYR A 58 -6.94 -3.42 -8.12
CA TYR A 58 -6.01 -4.33 -8.77
C TYR A 58 -5.62 -3.81 -10.14
N ARG A 59 -4.33 -3.94 -10.42
CA ARG A 59 -3.80 -3.66 -11.74
C ARG A 59 -3.52 -4.99 -12.41
N TYR A 60 -4.37 -5.34 -13.35
CA TYR A 60 -4.20 -6.56 -14.11
C TYR A 60 -3.35 -6.26 -15.34
N ASP A 61 -2.23 -6.94 -15.43
CA ASP A 61 -1.53 -7.02 -16.70
C ASP A 61 -2.37 -7.90 -17.61
N ASP A 62 -2.33 -7.62 -18.89
CA ASP A 62 -3.11 -8.37 -19.87
C ASP A 62 -2.84 -9.87 -19.84
N GLU A 63 -1.69 -10.24 -19.29
CA GLU A 63 -1.25 -11.62 -19.19
C GLU A 63 -1.71 -12.31 -17.91
N SER A 64 -2.37 -11.61 -17.02
CA SER A 64 -2.86 -12.20 -15.79
C SER A 64 -4.09 -13.05 -16.09
N GLU A 65 -3.91 -14.36 -16.09
CA GLU A 65 -4.99 -15.30 -16.29
C GLU A 65 -5.76 -15.61 -15.01
N ASP A 66 -5.26 -15.14 -13.88
CA ASP A 66 -5.76 -15.50 -12.55
C ASP A 66 -6.77 -14.52 -11.98
N ARG A 67 -7.65 -14.02 -12.82
CA ARG A 67 -8.78 -13.24 -12.33
C ARG A 67 -9.84 -14.19 -11.83
N ASP A 68 -9.66 -14.66 -10.62
CA ASP A 68 -10.64 -15.53 -10.03
C ASP A 68 -11.62 -14.75 -9.14
N ILE A 69 -12.47 -15.45 -8.44
CA ILE A 69 -13.49 -14.85 -7.59
C ILE A 69 -12.92 -14.06 -6.42
N TYR A 70 -11.63 -14.23 -6.09
CA TYR A 70 -10.98 -13.53 -5.00
C TYR A 70 -10.39 -12.20 -5.42
N THR A 71 -10.21 -11.98 -6.71
CA THR A 71 -9.56 -10.79 -7.24
C THR A 71 -10.53 -9.95 -8.06
N ALA A 72 -11.63 -9.56 -7.48
CA ALA A 72 -12.55 -8.59 -8.08
C ALA A 72 -11.78 -7.31 -8.48
N SER A 73 -12.42 -6.24 -8.87
CA SER A 73 -11.74 -5.03 -9.33
C SER A 73 -10.91 -4.36 -8.24
N CYS A 74 -11.30 -4.51 -6.98
CA CYS A 74 -10.62 -3.85 -5.85
C CYS A 74 -10.49 -4.78 -4.65
N MET A 75 -9.43 -4.55 -3.88
CA MET A 75 -9.29 -5.12 -2.55
C MET A 75 -9.76 -4.08 -1.53
N PHE A 76 -10.63 -4.50 -0.62
CA PHE A 76 -11.11 -3.67 0.48
C PHE A 76 -10.54 -4.19 1.77
N THR A 77 -10.06 -3.29 2.62
CA THR A 77 -9.63 -3.67 3.96
C THR A 77 -10.71 -3.31 4.98
N THR A 78 -10.55 -3.76 6.21
CA THR A 78 -11.30 -3.20 7.33
C THR A 78 -10.71 -1.86 7.72
N ASN A 79 -11.25 -1.24 8.77
CA ASN A 79 -10.81 0.07 9.23
C ASN A 79 -9.30 0.14 9.44
N VAL A 80 -8.67 1.16 8.86
CA VAL A 80 -7.23 1.37 8.96
C VAL A 80 -6.93 2.15 10.24
N ASP A 81 -6.04 1.59 11.07
CA ASP A 81 -5.65 2.19 12.34
C ASP A 81 -4.35 2.98 12.22
N GLU A 82 -3.43 2.55 11.36
CA GLU A 82 -2.10 3.12 11.27
C GLU A 82 -1.53 2.89 9.88
N ILE A 83 -0.73 3.84 9.41
CA ILE A 83 -0.04 3.73 8.12
C ILE A 83 1.37 4.27 8.29
N HIS A 84 2.36 3.55 7.77
CA HIS A 84 3.75 3.98 7.73
C HIS A 84 4.25 3.98 6.29
N VAL A 85 4.78 5.11 5.83
CA VAL A 85 5.35 5.23 4.50
C VAL A 85 6.78 5.75 4.64
N SER A 86 7.73 5.07 4.02
CA SER A 86 9.14 5.45 4.10
C SER A 86 9.88 5.13 2.82
N LEU A 87 10.95 5.88 2.56
CA LEU A 87 11.87 5.63 1.46
C LEU A 87 12.97 4.68 1.92
N ASP A 88 13.17 3.61 1.16
CA ASP A 88 14.28 2.69 1.34
C ASP A 88 15.27 2.95 0.21
N GLU A 89 16.29 3.76 0.47
CA GLU A 89 17.25 4.14 -0.55
C GLU A 89 18.12 2.97 -0.99
N GLU A 90 18.43 2.06 -0.09
CA GLU A 90 19.24 0.88 -0.39
C GLU A 90 18.57 -0.01 -1.42
N ASN A 91 17.29 -0.26 -1.25
CA ASN A 91 16.51 -1.12 -2.14
C ASN A 91 15.79 -0.34 -3.24
N LYS A 92 15.98 0.97 -3.30
CA LYS A 92 15.41 1.86 -4.32
C LYS A 92 13.90 1.72 -4.44
N CYS A 93 13.23 1.75 -3.31
CA CYS A 93 11.78 1.63 -3.26
C CYS A 93 11.21 2.47 -2.13
N VAL A 94 9.91 2.73 -2.22
CA VAL A 94 9.12 3.27 -1.13
C VAL A 94 8.28 2.13 -0.57
N THR A 95 8.28 1.97 0.74
CA THR A 95 7.47 0.96 1.41
C THR A 95 6.30 1.62 2.14
N ALA A 96 5.17 0.94 2.12
CA ALA A 96 3.98 1.36 2.83
C ALA A 96 3.45 0.18 3.63
N SER A 97 3.23 0.39 4.93
CA SER A 97 2.65 -0.62 5.81
C SER A 97 1.31 -0.10 6.31
N ILE A 98 0.26 -0.86 6.08
CA ILE A 98 -1.12 -0.51 6.42
C ILE A 98 -1.59 -1.45 7.50
N TYR A 99 -1.90 -0.90 8.68
CA TYR A 99 -2.31 -1.66 9.85
C TYR A 99 -3.81 -1.55 10.04
N THR A 100 -4.48 -2.69 10.07
CA THR A 100 -5.88 -2.79 10.46
C THR A 100 -5.95 -3.53 11.80
N GLN A 101 -7.14 -3.79 12.29
CA GLN A 101 -7.31 -4.47 13.58
C GLN A 101 -6.63 -5.85 13.62
N ASN A 102 -6.65 -6.58 12.51
CA ASN A 102 -6.20 -7.97 12.46
C ASN A 102 -5.04 -8.22 11.51
N THR A 103 -4.72 -7.29 10.65
CA THR A 103 -3.86 -7.56 9.50
C THR A 103 -2.92 -6.40 9.21
N ILE A 104 -1.71 -6.73 8.76
CA ILE A 104 -0.75 -5.76 8.26
C ILE A 104 -0.55 -6.04 6.76
N TYR A 105 -0.81 -5.04 5.92
CA TYR A 105 -0.57 -5.12 4.49
C TYR A 105 0.72 -4.37 4.18
N ILE A 106 1.69 -5.04 3.58
CA ILE A 106 2.98 -4.45 3.25
C ILE A 106 3.08 -4.30 1.74
N LEU A 107 3.24 -3.06 1.30
CA LEU A 107 3.34 -2.71 -0.11
C LEU A 107 4.68 -2.05 -0.39
N HIS A 108 5.16 -2.17 -1.62
CA HIS A 108 6.26 -1.33 -2.07
C HIS A 108 6.08 -0.88 -3.52
N ALA A 109 6.75 0.20 -3.87
CA ALA A 109 6.85 0.66 -5.24
C ALA A 109 8.31 1.00 -5.53
N ASP A 110 8.84 0.48 -6.64
CA ASP A 110 10.20 0.80 -7.07
C ASP A 110 10.27 2.25 -7.54
N VAL A 111 11.34 2.94 -7.20
CA VAL A 111 11.53 4.34 -7.56
C VAL A 111 12.96 4.57 -8.06
N ASP A 112 13.11 5.59 -8.89
CA ASP A 112 14.42 6.06 -9.30
C ASP A 112 14.94 7.00 -8.22
N ILE A 113 16.10 6.67 -7.64
CA ILE A 113 16.71 7.48 -6.59
C ILE A 113 17.83 8.38 -7.08
N SER A 114 18.01 8.49 -8.40
CA SER A 114 19.07 9.31 -8.97
C SER A 114 18.70 10.79 -9.01
N GLY A 115 19.71 11.65 -8.93
CA GLY A 115 19.57 13.09 -9.12
C GLY A 115 18.63 13.73 -8.09
N LEU A 116 17.76 14.62 -8.57
CA LEU A 116 16.81 15.34 -7.74
C LEU A 116 15.57 14.52 -7.38
N ASN A 117 15.43 13.34 -7.93
CA ASN A 117 14.22 12.53 -7.72
C ASN A 117 14.04 12.13 -6.26
N VAL A 118 15.14 11.84 -5.55
CA VAL A 118 15.08 11.53 -4.11
C VAL A 118 14.44 12.69 -3.34
N ALA A 119 14.82 13.92 -3.64
CA ALA A 119 14.26 15.09 -2.96
C ALA A 119 12.76 15.24 -3.24
N VAL A 120 12.33 14.95 -4.46
CA VAL A 120 10.91 14.98 -4.83
C VAL A 120 10.13 13.91 -4.05
N ILE A 121 10.67 12.70 -3.98
CA ILE A 121 10.03 11.60 -3.24
C ILE A 121 9.95 11.93 -1.75
N ASP A 122 11.04 12.42 -1.16
CA ASP A 122 11.06 12.81 0.25
C ASP A 122 10.01 13.88 0.56
N ASP A 123 9.86 14.85 -0.33
CA ASP A 123 8.85 15.90 -0.16
C ASP A 123 7.44 15.32 -0.15
N ILE A 124 7.17 14.39 -1.04
CA ILE A 124 5.86 13.70 -1.09
C ILE A 124 5.63 12.91 0.21
N ILE A 125 6.64 12.18 0.67
CA ILE A 125 6.54 11.40 1.90
C ILE A 125 6.29 12.30 3.11
N GLN A 126 6.93 13.44 3.17
CA GLN A 126 6.69 14.41 4.25
C GLN A 126 5.24 14.90 4.23
N LYS A 127 4.69 15.17 3.04
CA LYS A 127 3.28 15.54 2.91
C LYS A 127 2.34 14.43 3.37
N ILE A 128 2.65 13.19 3.02
CA ILE A 128 1.89 12.02 3.47
C ILE A 128 1.90 11.96 5.00
N ASN A 129 3.08 12.05 5.60
CA ASN A 129 3.22 11.95 7.06
C ASN A 129 2.48 13.09 7.78
N LYS A 130 2.50 14.28 7.20
CA LYS A 130 1.75 15.40 7.75
C LYS A 130 0.24 15.13 7.73
N GLU A 131 -0.27 14.61 6.63
CA GLU A 131 -1.69 14.24 6.52
C GLU A 131 -2.05 13.17 7.54
N LEU A 132 -1.19 12.18 7.73
CA LEU A 132 -1.44 11.11 8.69
C LEU A 132 -1.42 11.61 10.13
N GLU A 133 -0.54 12.55 10.47
CA GLU A 133 -0.50 13.16 11.80
C GLU A 133 -1.78 13.94 12.10
N GLU A 134 -2.31 14.64 11.10
CA GLU A 134 -3.54 15.42 11.25
C GLU A 134 -4.78 14.55 11.37
N ALA A 135 -4.71 13.29 10.95
CA ALA A 135 -5.82 12.36 10.99
C ALA A 135 -6.07 11.74 12.37
N VAL A 136 -5.11 11.89 13.28
CA VAL A 136 -5.17 11.25 14.62
C VAL A 136 -5.90 12.13 15.62
#